data_d7a40b620a6675feaa413a30410ca1e6
#
_entry.id   d7a40b620a6675feaa413a30410ca1e6
#
_cell.length_a   1.000
_cell.length_b   1.000
_cell.length_c   1.000
_cell.angle_alpha   90.00
_cell.angle_beta   90.00
_cell.angle_gamma   90.00
#
_symmetry.space_group_name_H-M   'P 1'
#
loop_
_entity.id
_entity.type
_entity.pdbx_description
1 polymer ?
#
loop_
_entity_poly.entity_id
_entity_poly.type
_entity_poly.pdbx_seq_one_letter_code
_entity_poly.pdbx_strand_id
1 'polypeptide(L)'
;CRDSMKVYSWIGGDRPSDVGAAAKEKMDAGFTAIKMNATEELQMVDTYDKVDAVLERVAAIREACGKYFGIAIDFHGRVHKSMAKELAHQLKPYRLMFIEKPVLSENYESLREIAKYTSTTIAVGERLFTRWDFKKIFEQGVVDIIQPDLSHAGGILECRKISAMAEAYDVAVAPHCPLGPIALSACLHM
;
A
#
# COMPACT_ATOMS: atom_id res chain seq x y z
N CYS A 1 11.80 7.46 23.00
CA CYS A 1 11.98 6.19 22.28
C CYS A 1 10.72 5.36 22.42
N ARG A 2 10.41 4.52 21.43
CA ARG A 2 9.27 3.59 21.47
C ARG A 2 9.77 2.21 21.85
N ASP A 3 8.99 1.48 22.65
CA ASP A 3 9.30 0.11 23.05
C ASP A 3 8.64 -0.93 22.12
N SER A 4 7.71 -0.46 21.25
CA SER A 4 7.03 -1.30 20.29
C SER A 4 6.66 -0.51 19.03
N MET A 5 6.50 -1.23 17.92
CA MET A 5 6.08 -0.65 16.63
C MET A 5 4.95 -1.51 16.06
N LYS A 6 3.90 -0.84 15.59
CA LYS A 6 2.82 -1.51 14.87
C LYS A 6 3.30 -1.88 13.46
N VAL A 7 3.07 -3.14 13.08
CA VAL A 7 3.40 -3.66 11.76
C VAL A 7 2.19 -4.33 11.13
N TYR A 8 2.19 -4.46 9.81
CA TYR A 8 1.28 -5.35 9.09
C TYR A 8 2.07 -6.50 8.48
N SER A 9 1.40 -7.63 8.23
CA SER A 9 2.01 -8.77 7.56
C SER A 9 1.64 -8.79 6.08
N TRP A 10 2.58 -9.24 5.24
CA TRP A 10 2.28 -9.61 3.87
C TRP A 10 1.57 -10.97 3.83
N ILE A 11 0.60 -11.13 2.92
CA ILE A 11 0.01 -12.42 2.57
C ILE A 11 0.03 -12.61 1.05
N GLY A 12 0.17 -13.86 0.62
CA GLY A 12 -0.03 -14.29 -0.77
C GLY A 12 -1.36 -15.02 -0.93
N GLY A 13 -1.65 -15.46 -2.14
CA GLY A 13 -2.80 -16.28 -2.52
C GLY A 13 -3.51 -15.72 -3.74
N ASP A 14 -3.98 -16.63 -4.59
CA ASP A 14 -4.59 -16.29 -5.89
C ASP A 14 -6.10 -16.46 -5.89
N ARG A 15 -6.64 -17.23 -4.93
CA ARG A 15 -8.07 -17.48 -4.79
C ARG A 15 -8.64 -16.86 -3.52
N PRO A 16 -9.95 -16.55 -3.47
CA PRO A 16 -10.61 -16.02 -2.28
C PRO A 16 -10.39 -16.88 -1.02
N SER A 17 -10.48 -18.22 -1.15
CA SER A 17 -10.21 -19.15 -0.04
C SER A 17 -8.81 -19.04 0.51
N ASP A 18 -7.80 -18.88 -0.35
CA ASP A 18 -6.41 -18.86 0.04
C ASP A 18 -6.07 -17.58 0.82
N VAL A 19 -6.51 -16.42 0.31
CA VAL A 19 -6.28 -15.14 0.98
C VAL A 19 -7.06 -15.00 2.29
N GLY A 20 -8.29 -15.54 2.35
CA GLY A 20 -9.09 -15.59 3.59
C GLY A 20 -8.40 -16.41 4.68
N ALA A 21 -7.93 -17.60 4.34
CA ALA A 21 -7.20 -18.48 5.26
C ALA A 21 -5.86 -17.86 5.71
N ALA A 22 -5.08 -17.31 4.78
CA ALA A 22 -3.80 -16.65 5.09
C ALA A 22 -4.00 -15.43 5.99
N ALA A 23 -5.01 -14.61 5.74
CA ALA A 23 -5.33 -13.45 6.59
C ALA A 23 -5.73 -13.88 8.00
N LYS A 24 -6.56 -14.94 8.10
CA LYS A 24 -6.97 -15.50 9.39
C LYS A 24 -5.78 -16.04 10.20
N GLU A 25 -4.86 -16.75 9.54
CA GLU A 25 -3.61 -17.22 10.17
C GLU A 25 -2.81 -16.04 10.77
N LYS A 26 -2.66 -14.94 10.04
CA LYS A 26 -1.95 -13.75 10.54
C LYS A 26 -2.69 -13.08 11.69
N MET A 27 -4.01 -13.02 11.61
CA MET A 27 -4.83 -12.50 12.71
C MET A 27 -4.67 -13.34 13.98
N ASP A 28 -4.67 -14.67 13.87
CA ASP A 28 -4.48 -15.59 14.98
C ASP A 28 -3.05 -15.54 15.55
N ALA A 29 -2.07 -15.17 14.74
CA ALA A 29 -0.70 -14.87 15.16
C ALA A 29 -0.53 -13.49 15.84
N GLY A 30 -1.61 -12.72 15.97
CA GLY A 30 -1.62 -11.43 16.68
C GLY A 30 -1.47 -10.18 15.78
N PHE A 31 -1.38 -10.32 14.46
CA PHE A 31 -1.40 -9.19 13.56
C PHE A 31 -2.79 -8.55 13.52
N THR A 32 -2.83 -7.23 13.45
CA THR A 32 -4.08 -6.46 13.32
C THR A 32 -4.33 -5.97 11.91
N ALA A 33 -3.39 -6.19 11.01
CA ALA A 33 -3.47 -5.78 9.61
C ALA A 33 -2.62 -6.66 8.70
N ILE A 34 -3.04 -6.74 7.44
CA ILE A 34 -2.29 -7.39 6.36
C ILE A 34 -2.18 -6.49 5.14
N LYS A 35 -1.24 -6.84 4.28
CA LYS A 35 -1.13 -6.31 2.91
C LYS A 35 -1.03 -7.46 1.91
N MET A 36 -1.69 -7.33 0.77
CA MET A 36 -1.60 -8.28 -0.34
C MET A 36 -1.56 -7.56 -1.68
N ASN A 37 -1.12 -8.25 -2.74
CA ASN A 37 -1.33 -7.78 -4.11
C ASN A 37 -2.83 -7.80 -4.45
N ALA A 38 -3.29 -6.73 -5.06
CA ALA A 38 -4.68 -6.64 -5.50
C ALA A 38 -4.93 -7.55 -6.70
N THR A 39 -4.03 -7.50 -7.64
CA THR A 39 -4.26 -8.03 -8.97
C THR A 39 -3.12 -8.95 -9.39
N GLU A 40 -3.48 -9.96 -10.15
CA GLU A 40 -2.58 -10.62 -11.07
C GLU A 40 -2.18 -9.62 -12.18
N GLU A 41 -2.01 -10.08 -13.39
CA GLU A 41 -1.77 -9.21 -14.54
C GLU A 41 -3.07 -8.59 -15.05
N LEU A 42 -3.11 -7.26 -15.20
CA LEU A 42 -4.20 -6.52 -15.83
C LEU A 42 -3.73 -5.86 -17.11
N GLN A 43 -4.57 -5.90 -18.12
CA GLN A 43 -4.37 -5.12 -19.34
C GLN A 43 -4.61 -3.63 -19.08
N MET A 44 -4.20 -2.77 -20.00
CA MET A 44 -4.46 -1.31 -19.93
C MET A 44 -5.95 -1.00 -19.80
N VAL A 45 -6.76 -1.75 -20.52
CA VAL A 45 -8.22 -1.80 -20.41
C VAL A 45 -8.58 -3.28 -20.34
N ASP A 46 -9.28 -3.68 -19.33
CA ASP A 46 -9.63 -5.08 -19.09
C ASP A 46 -11.11 -5.22 -18.77
N THR A 47 -11.57 -6.45 -18.66
CA THR A 47 -12.94 -6.80 -18.39
C THR A 47 -13.28 -6.71 -16.90
N TYR A 48 -14.55 -6.53 -16.57
CA TYR A 48 -15.00 -6.40 -15.17
C TYR A 48 -14.79 -7.67 -14.33
N ASP A 49 -14.69 -8.85 -14.95
CA ASP A 49 -14.36 -10.08 -14.21
C ASP A 49 -13.01 -9.97 -13.48
N LYS A 50 -12.06 -9.22 -14.02
CA LYS A 50 -10.78 -8.95 -13.34
C LYS A 50 -10.93 -8.04 -12.12
N VAL A 51 -11.85 -7.09 -12.21
CA VAL A 51 -12.22 -6.24 -11.06
C VAL A 51 -12.92 -7.08 -10.00
N ASP A 52 -13.91 -7.88 -10.42
CA ASP A 52 -14.69 -8.73 -9.53
C ASP A 52 -13.80 -9.74 -8.80
N ALA A 53 -12.82 -10.34 -9.47
CA ALA A 53 -11.83 -11.23 -8.83
C ALA A 53 -11.01 -10.57 -7.71
N VAL A 54 -10.73 -9.28 -7.82
CA VAL A 54 -10.10 -8.50 -6.74
C VAL A 54 -11.07 -8.32 -5.57
N LEU A 55 -12.31 -7.93 -5.88
CA LEU A 55 -13.34 -7.67 -4.87
C LEU A 55 -13.68 -8.95 -4.09
N GLU A 56 -13.78 -10.09 -4.75
CA GLU A 56 -14.02 -11.38 -4.12
C GLU A 56 -12.93 -11.77 -3.13
N ARG A 57 -11.67 -11.55 -3.47
CA ARG A 57 -10.54 -11.79 -2.55
C ARG A 57 -10.60 -10.88 -1.33
N VAL A 58 -10.87 -9.60 -1.52
CA VAL A 58 -11.01 -8.66 -0.40
C VAL A 58 -12.23 -9.00 0.47
N ALA A 59 -13.35 -9.39 -0.15
CA ALA A 59 -14.54 -9.84 0.55
C ALA A 59 -14.25 -11.06 1.43
N ALA A 60 -13.53 -12.06 0.90
CA ALA A 60 -13.13 -13.24 1.67
C ALA A 60 -12.30 -12.90 2.91
N ILE A 61 -11.39 -11.95 2.82
CA ILE A 61 -10.64 -11.49 3.99
C ILE A 61 -11.57 -10.79 4.99
N ARG A 62 -12.49 -9.95 4.51
CA ARG A 62 -13.48 -9.29 5.39
C ARG A 62 -14.38 -10.28 6.11
N GLU A 63 -14.80 -11.32 5.43
CA GLU A 63 -15.58 -12.41 6.03
C GLU A 63 -14.76 -13.17 7.09
N ALA A 64 -13.52 -13.54 6.79
CA ALA A 64 -12.66 -14.32 7.68
C ALA A 64 -12.18 -13.53 8.91
N CYS A 65 -11.87 -12.24 8.76
CA CYS A 65 -11.20 -11.44 9.78
C CYS A 65 -12.07 -10.32 10.38
N GLY A 66 -13.26 -10.08 9.82
CA GLY A 66 -14.19 -9.07 10.31
C GLY A 66 -13.88 -7.64 9.87
N LYS A 67 -14.78 -6.72 10.22
CA LYS A 67 -14.81 -5.35 9.68
C LYS A 67 -13.71 -4.42 10.21
N TYR A 68 -13.04 -4.77 11.30
CA TYR A 68 -12.02 -3.93 11.93
C TYR A 68 -10.59 -4.36 11.63
N PHE A 69 -10.40 -5.51 11.02
CA PHE A 69 -9.09 -5.97 10.62
C PHE A 69 -8.54 -5.09 9.49
N GLY A 70 -7.30 -4.61 9.61
CA GLY A 70 -6.69 -3.74 8.61
C GLY A 70 -6.39 -4.52 7.32
N ILE A 71 -6.84 -4.01 6.18
CA ILE A 71 -6.50 -4.58 4.86
C ILE A 71 -5.87 -3.48 4.03
N ALA A 72 -4.65 -3.68 3.60
CA ALA A 72 -3.97 -2.85 2.62
C ALA A 72 -3.82 -3.63 1.31
N ILE A 73 -3.99 -2.94 0.20
CA ILE A 73 -3.92 -3.53 -1.14
C ILE A 73 -2.84 -2.83 -1.94
N ASP A 74 -1.92 -3.61 -2.48
CA ASP A 74 -0.88 -3.14 -3.38
C ASP A 74 -1.28 -3.40 -4.84
N PHE A 75 -1.43 -2.33 -5.62
CA PHE A 75 -1.62 -2.42 -7.07
C PHE A 75 -0.30 -2.62 -7.81
N HIS A 76 0.80 -2.52 -7.08
CA HIS A 76 2.17 -2.80 -7.52
C HIS A 76 2.63 -2.00 -8.74
N GLY A 77 1.95 -0.91 -9.06
CA GLY A 77 2.17 -0.15 -10.30
C GLY A 77 1.87 -0.95 -11.58
N ARG A 78 1.18 -2.08 -11.46
CA ARG A 78 0.78 -2.94 -12.59
C ARG A 78 -0.61 -2.64 -13.11
N VAL A 79 -1.36 -1.83 -12.38
CA VAL A 79 -2.69 -1.42 -12.78
C VAL A 79 -2.58 -0.10 -13.54
N HIS A 80 -3.21 -0.03 -14.71
CA HIS A 80 -3.23 1.18 -15.52
C HIS A 80 -4.34 2.14 -15.05
N LYS A 81 -4.21 3.41 -15.39
CA LYS A 81 -5.06 4.49 -14.89
C LYS A 81 -6.57 4.20 -14.97
N SER A 82 -7.05 3.64 -16.09
CA SER A 82 -8.47 3.32 -16.27
C SER A 82 -8.97 2.31 -15.27
N MET A 83 -8.28 1.18 -15.15
CA MET A 83 -8.62 0.10 -14.23
C MET A 83 -8.37 0.49 -12.78
N ALA A 84 -7.32 1.27 -12.51
CA ALA A 84 -7.01 1.77 -11.17
C ALA A 84 -8.11 2.68 -10.61
N LYS A 85 -8.74 3.52 -11.44
CA LYS A 85 -9.90 4.34 -11.02
C LYS A 85 -11.09 3.48 -10.66
N GLU A 86 -11.39 2.48 -11.49
CA GLU A 86 -12.49 1.57 -11.26
C GLU A 86 -12.28 0.76 -9.98
N LEU A 87 -11.12 0.13 -9.82
CA LEU A 87 -10.79 -0.63 -8.60
C LEU A 87 -10.82 0.26 -7.35
N ALA A 88 -10.24 1.45 -7.39
CA ALA A 88 -10.25 2.37 -6.26
C ALA A 88 -11.67 2.78 -5.86
N HIS A 89 -12.58 2.91 -6.83
CA HIS A 89 -13.98 3.19 -6.57
C HIS A 89 -14.71 1.98 -5.97
N GLN A 90 -14.60 0.80 -6.58
CA GLN A 90 -15.28 -0.42 -6.17
C GLN A 90 -14.78 -0.96 -4.81
N LEU A 91 -13.55 -0.69 -4.44
CA LEU A 91 -12.96 -1.09 -3.16
C LEU A 91 -13.41 -0.26 -1.96
N LYS A 92 -14.05 0.90 -2.16
CA LYS A 92 -14.53 1.77 -1.05
C LYS A 92 -15.35 1.07 0.01
N PRO A 93 -16.35 0.22 -0.31
CA PRO A 93 -17.18 -0.45 0.68
C PRO A 93 -16.40 -1.36 1.63
N TYR A 94 -15.24 -1.85 1.21
CA TYR A 94 -14.42 -2.76 2.00
C TYR A 94 -13.57 -2.05 3.06
N ARG A 95 -13.56 -0.71 3.09
CA ARG A 95 -12.89 0.09 4.12
C ARG A 95 -11.42 -0.31 4.27
N LEU A 96 -10.68 -0.24 3.17
CA LEU A 96 -9.25 -0.54 3.15
C LEU A 96 -8.48 0.45 4.02
N MET A 97 -7.37 -0.01 4.58
CA MET A 97 -6.44 0.82 5.33
C MET A 97 -5.70 1.78 4.40
N PHE A 98 -5.25 1.27 3.25
CA PHE A 98 -4.69 2.06 2.16
C PHE A 98 -4.64 1.26 0.85
N ILE A 99 -4.50 1.98 -0.26
CA ILE A 99 -4.13 1.47 -1.57
C ILE A 99 -2.70 1.89 -1.84
N GLU A 100 -1.82 0.92 -2.11
CA GLU A 100 -0.43 1.18 -2.44
C GLU A 100 -0.22 1.19 -3.95
N LYS A 101 0.57 2.13 -4.43
CA LYS A 101 0.99 2.26 -5.84
C LYS A 101 -0.15 2.03 -6.83
N PRO A 102 -1.24 2.81 -6.77
CA PRO A 102 -2.37 2.61 -7.68
C PRO A 102 -1.99 2.70 -9.15
N VAL A 103 -0.93 3.43 -9.46
CA VAL A 103 -0.26 3.51 -10.77
C VAL A 103 1.24 3.62 -10.58
N LEU A 104 2.03 3.67 -11.66
CA LEU A 104 3.46 3.94 -11.60
C LEU A 104 3.74 5.28 -10.90
N SER A 105 4.72 5.31 -10.01
CA SER A 105 5.03 6.47 -9.17
C SER A 105 5.46 7.70 -9.96
N GLU A 106 5.97 7.51 -11.17
CA GLU A 106 6.36 8.58 -12.10
C GLU A 106 5.17 9.31 -12.73
N ASN A 107 3.97 8.71 -12.65
CA ASN A 107 2.76 9.25 -13.27
C ASN A 107 1.93 10.04 -12.24
N TYR A 108 2.44 11.17 -11.82
CA TYR A 108 1.82 12.03 -10.80
C TYR A 108 0.42 12.51 -11.16
N GLU A 109 0.18 12.83 -12.44
CA GLU A 109 -1.13 13.28 -12.90
C GLU A 109 -2.17 12.18 -12.81
N SER A 110 -1.80 10.94 -13.14
CA SER A 110 -2.69 9.78 -12.99
C SER A 110 -2.99 9.48 -11.51
N LEU A 111 -2.01 9.63 -10.62
CA LEU A 111 -2.21 9.50 -9.19
C LEU A 111 -3.24 10.53 -8.69
N ARG A 112 -3.12 11.77 -9.13
CA ARG A 112 -4.04 12.86 -8.82
C ARG A 112 -5.46 12.61 -9.33
N GLU A 113 -5.57 12.01 -10.52
CA GLU A 113 -6.87 11.60 -11.06
C GLU A 113 -7.51 10.49 -10.22
N ILE A 114 -6.74 9.47 -9.83
CA ILE A 114 -7.25 8.35 -9.02
C ILE A 114 -7.75 8.83 -7.66
N ALA A 115 -7.03 9.75 -7.01
CA ALA A 115 -7.42 10.32 -5.74
C ALA A 115 -8.83 10.95 -5.73
N LYS A 116 -9.34 11.38 -6.89
CA LYS A 116 -10.72 11.89 -7.02
C LYS A 116 -11.79 10.80 -6.95
N TYR A 117 -11.44 9.55 -7.21
CA TYR A 117 -12.38 8.41 -7.26
C TYR A 117 -12.46 7.62 -5.96
N THR A 118 -11.60 7.91 -5.00
CA THR A 118 -11.59 7.20 -3.72
C THR A 118 -11.36 8.15 -2.55
N SER A 119 -11.90 7.77 -1.40
CA SER A 119 -11.54 8.34 -0.11
C SER A 119 -10.61 7.41 0.67
N THR A 120 -10.17 6.31 0.06
CA THR A 120 -9.20 5.41 0.67
C THR A 120 -7.82 6.05 0.63
N THR A 121 -7.13 6.01 1.75
CA THR A 121 -5.75 6.44 1.91
C THR A 121 -4.85 5.90 0.79
N ILE A 122 -4.02 6.76 0.21
CA ILE A 122 -3.08 6.40 -0.87
C ILE A 122 -1.66 6.36 -0.32
N ALA A 123 -0.95 5.26 -0.59
CA ALA A 123 0.43 5.04 -0.20
C ALA A 123 1.33 4.87 -1.44
N VAL A 124 2.51 5.51 -1.43
CA VAL A 124 3.54 5.33 -2.46
C VAL A 124 4.94 5.47 -1.86
N GLY A 125 5.97 4.94 -2.50
CA GLY A 125 7.32 5.27 -2.06
C GLY A 125 8.42 4.25 -2.36
N GLU A 126 8.15 2.96 -2.52
CA GLU A 126 9.21 1.97 -2.75
C GLU A 126 10.02 2.20 -4.03
N ARG A 127 9.44 2.91 -5.00
CA ARG A 127 10.07 3.27 -6.28
C ARG A 127 10.47 4.75 -6.36
N LEU A 128 10.60 5.40 -5.22
CA LEU A 128 11.14 6.75 -5.09
C LEU A 128 12.44 6.67 -4.29
N PHE A 129 13.51 7.24 -4.81
CA PHE A 129 14.85 6.97 -4.31
C PHE A 129 15.53 8.17 -3.66
N THR A 130 15.01 9.38 -3.87
CA THR A 130 15.63 10.61 -3.40
C THR A 130 14.61 11.55 -2.76
N ARG A 131 15.09 12.47 -1.89
CA ARG A 131 14.24 13.55 -1.36
C ARG A 131 13.54 14.37 -2.43
N TRP A 132 14.17 14.54 -3.58
CA TRP A 132 13.62 15.32 -4.69
C TRP A 132 12.46 14.59 -5.39
N ASP A 133 12.48 13.26 -5.41
CA ASP A 133 11.35 12.47 -5.90
C ASP A 133 10.18 12.58 -4.92
N PHE A 134 10.42 12.41 -3.63
CA PHE A 134 9.40 12.57 -2.58
C PHE A 134 8.85 14.00 -2.52
N LYS A 135 9.68 15.02 -2.74
CA LYS A 135 9.23 16.41 -2.81
C LYS A 135 8.12 16.59 -3.83
N LYS A 136 8.28 16.02 -5.03
CA LYS A 136 7.26 16.11 -6.08
C LYS A 136 5.93 15.46 -5.66
N ILE A 137 6.00 14.35 -4.94
CA ILE A 137 4.81 13.67 -4.41
C ILE A 137 4.10 14.54 -3.35
N PHE A 138 4.84 15.12 -2.43
CA PHE A 138 4.26 15.99 -1.41
C PHE A 138 3.59 17.23 -2.02
N GLU A 139 4.22 17.84 -3.00
CA GLU A 139 3.67 19.01 -3.72
C GLU A 139 2.36 18.71 -4.46
N GLN A 140 2.09 17.44 -4.81
CA GLN A 140 0.80 17.04 -5.39
C GLN A 140 -0.35 17.00 -4.37
N GLY A 141 -0.05 16.81 -3.08
CA GLY A 141 -1.06 16.79 -2.00
C GLY A 141 -2.10 15.68 -2.12
N VAL A 142 -1.73 14.52 -2.67
CA VAL A 142 -2.65 13.40 -2.95
C VAL A 142 -2.21 12.08 -2.31
N VAL A 143 -1.15 12.12 -1.52
CA VAL A 143 -0.58 10.96 -0.85
C VAL A 143 -0.68 11.15 0.66
N ASP A 144 -1.18 10.15 1.33
CA ASP A 144 -1.38 10.14 2.78
C ASP A 144 -0.27 9.37 3.52
N ILE A 145 0.36 8.43 2.81
CA ILE A 145 1.44 7.60 3.35
C ILE A 145 2.59 7.53 2.35
N ILE A 146 3.81 7.71 2.82
CA ILE A 146 4.99 7.38 2.05
C ILE A 146 5.66 6.11 2.58
N GLN A 147 6.26 5.35 1.66
CA GLN A 147 6.87 4.05 1.93
C GLN A 147 8.31 4.00 1.37
N PRO A 148 9.23 4.86 1.88
CA PRO A 148 10.62 4.81 1.45
C PRO A 148 11.24 3.46 1.85
N ASP A 149 12.03 2.89 0.96
CA ASP A 149 12.85 1.72 1.28
C ASP A 149 14.26 2.17 1.63
N LEU A 150 14.74 1.86 2.82
CA LEU A 150 16.05 2.30 3.29
C LEU A 150 17.20 1.75 2.44
N SER A 151 17.03 0.56 1.88
CA SER A 151 18.03 -0.09 1.03
C SER A 151 18.14 0.57 -0.35
N HIS A 152 17.09 1.27 -0.78
CA HIS A 152 17.02 1.94 -2.08
C HIS A 152 17.18 3.46 -2.00
N ALA A 153 16.69 4.08 -0.92
CA ALA A 153 16.61 5.53 -0.78
C ALA A 153 17.77 6.13 0.03
N GLY A 154 18.96 5.51 0.00
CA GLY A 154 20.18 6.10 0.56
C GLY A 154 20.39 5.87 2.08
N GLY A 155 19.70 4.89 2.67
CA GLY A 155 19.90 4.47 4.05
C GLY A 155 19.17 5.33 5.09
N ILE A 156 19.47 5.07 6.36
CA ILE A 156 18.76 5.66 7.51
C ILE A 156 18.78 7.20 7.48
N LEU A 157 19.91 7.80 7.22
CA LEU A 157 20.03 9.26 7.26
C LEU A 157 19.18 9.95 6.20
N GLU A 158 19.17 9.41 4.97
CA GLU A 158 18.37 9.99 3.89
C GLU A 158 16.88 9.77 4.14
N CYS A 159 16.49 8.57 4.57
CA CYS A 159 15.10 8.27 4.89
C CYS A 159 14.57 9.08 6.07
N ARG A 160 15.40 9.39 7.07
CA ARG A 160 15.02 10.35 8.15
C ARG A 160 14.73 11.74 7.62
N LYS A 161 15.51 12.23 6.64
CA LYS A 161 15.24 13.53 6.00
C LYS A 161 13.94 13.49 5.19
N ILE A 162 13.69 12.40 4.48
CA ILE A 162 12.43 12.18 3.76
C ILE A 162 11.26 12.15 4.76
N SER A 163 11.40 11.48 5.89
CA SER A 163 10.37 11.41 6.93
C SER A 163 10.10 12.77 7.58
N ALA A 164 11.13 13.58 7.83
CA ALA A 164 10.96 14.93 8.34
C ALA A 164 10.26 15.86 7.33
N MET A 165 10.46 15.64 6.03
CA MET A 165 9.67 16.31 4.99
C MET A 165 8.22 15.85 5.02
N ALA A 166 7.95 14.55 5.13
CA ALA A 166 6.60 13.99 5.21
C ALA A 166 5.82 14.59 6.39
N GLU A 167 6.45 14.68 7.57
CA GLU A 167 5.87 15.30 8.75
C GLU A 167 5.41 16.75 8.48
N ALA A 168 6.21 17.54 7.75
CA ALA A 168 5.86 18.92 7.41
C ALA A 168 4.67 19.03 6.44
N TYR A 169 4.34 17.96 5.72
CA TYR A 169 3.20 17.88 4.79
C TYR A 169 2.01 17.07 5.37
N ASP A 170 2.06 16.71 6.65
CA ASP A 170 1.04 15.85 7.31
C ASP A 170 0.86 14.48 6.62
N VAL A 171 1.97 13.89 6.18
CA VAL A 171 2.02 12.59 5.50
C VAL A 171 2.67 11.56 6.41
N ALA A 172 1.99 10.42 6.61
CA ALA A 172 2.49 9.33 7.43
C ALA A 172 3.65 8.58 6.74
N VAL A 173 4.47 7.90 7.53
CA VAL A 173 5.59 7.10 7.04
C VAL A 173 5.43 5.64 7.46
N ALA A 174 5.44 4.75 6.47
CA ALA A 174 5.40 3.29 6.65
C ALA A 174 6.46 2.64 5.75
N PRO A 175 7.72 2.50 6.20
CA PRO A 175 8.82 2.07 5.35
C PRO A 175 8.56 0.74 4.63
N HIS A 176 8.87 0.68 3.34
CA HIS A 176 8.91 -0.55 2.58
C HIS A 176 10.10 -1.40 3.02
N CYS A 177 9.88 -2.68 3.34
CA CYS A 177 10.94 -3.55 3.85
C CYS A 177 10.73 -5.03 3.49
N PRO A 178 11.05 -5.48 2.27
CA PRO A 178 10.95 -6.88 1.85
C PRO A 178 12.29 -7.63 2.02
N LEU A 179 13.37 -6.97 2.43
CA LEU A 179 14.74 -7.45 2.27
C LEU A 179 15.32 -8.18 3.52
N GLY A 180 14.45 -8.65 4.41
CA GLY A 180 14.86 -9.49 5.53
C GLY A 180 15.19 -8.72 6.83
N PRO A 181 15.73 -9.41 7.86
CA PRO A 181 15.78 -8.91 9.23
C PRO A 181 16.72 -7.71 9.43
N ILE A 182 17.79 -7.60 8.67
CA ILE A 182 18.72 -6.46 8.78
C ILE A 182 18.05 -5.18 8.32
N ALA A 183 17.38 -5.22 7.15
CA ALA A 183 16.62 -4.09 6.64
C ALA A 183 15.46 -3.72 7.58
N LEU A 184 14.75 -4.71 8.12
CA LEU A 184 13.68 -4.48 9.08
C LEU A 184 14.20 -3.80 10.35
N SER A 185 15.32 -4.26 10.89
CA SER A 185 15.94 -3.61 12.05
C SER A 185 16.28 -2.15 11.76
N ALA A 186 16.85 -1.85 10.61
CA ALA A 186 17.13 -0.47 10.21
C ALA A 186 15.85 0.37 10.08
N CYS A 187 14.77 -0.18 9.51
CA CYS A 187 13.47 0.49 9.41
C CYS A 187 12.88 0.83 10.79
N LEU A 188 13.02 -0.05 11.77
CA LEU A 188 12.52 0.17 13.14
C LEU A 188 13.26 1.30 13.86
N HIS A 189 14.46 1.69 13.40
CA HIS A 189 15.27 2.78 13.96
C HIS A 189 15.11 4.11 13.21
N MET A 190 14.28 4.15 12.23
CA MET A 190 13.92 5.36 11.49
C MET A 190 12.70 6.04 12.08
#